data_031a36579083f76cb8e3418231288b1e
#
_entry.id   031a36579083f76cb8e3418231288b1e
#
_cell.length_a   1.000
_cell.length_b   1.000
_cell.length_c   1.000
_cell.angle_alpha   90.00
_cell.angle_beta   90.00
_cell.angle_gamma   90.00
#
_symmetry.space_group_name_H-M   'P 1'
#
loop_
_entity.id
_entity.type
_entity.pdbx_description
1 polymer ?
#
loop_
_entity_poly.entity_id
_entity_poly.type
_entity_poly.pdbx_seq_one_letter_code
_entity_poly.pdbx_strand_id
1 'polypeptide(L)'
;PVDPWLVNNTSLTSSWHDSFHDRLLDHIHGGNPSTLTLMNQVVRLYEYSNSGSYYQYPTQAVKYMISHDEQSFIQEMVVFNNFSIEQARAKDKFYATILFTSQGIPMIFQGQEFGLQTGWNDDNGNGDYEEKLQYRPINWSYLGTASAQSHLDHYKKLIQIRKKNPALYKGTFHDLWRYDPERVIVYGYKDESTGNNNDQVVVIANFSNFTRTVYDVPFLSAGTWYNIIDDNSTLVTDDGNYGVYTIPANTSHVYTNNIYMLNTDPEEQNIISQKFRISKLYPNPFNPTVNLNFVLYQNEVMEISVFNIQGKKVISLYSDWMNRGTHNIIWDGKEDAGQSVPSGLYFISFKTSSYTETRKISLVR
;
A
#
# COMPACT_ATOMS: atom_id res chain seq x y z
N PRO A 1 16.44 12.14 24.30
CA PRO A 1 16.51 13.55 23.90
C PRO A 1 16.14 13.65 22.42
N VAL A 2 15.34 14.65 22.12
CA VAL A 2 14.85 14.99 20.79
C VAL A 2 15.77 16.12 20.29
N ASP A 3 16.85 15.79 19.66
CA ASP A 3 17.81 16.82 19.22
C ASP A 3 18.62 16.36 18.00
N PRO A 4 18.29 16.88 16.80
CA PRO A 4 19.08 16.62 15.60
C PRO A 4 20.53 17.03 15.73
N TRP A 5 20.83 18.09 16.50
CA TRP A 5 22.19 18.54 16.70
C TRP A 5 23.04 17.49 17.44
N LEU A 6 22.48 16.87 18.49
CA LEU A 6 23.17 15.80 19.22
C LEU A 6 23.47 14.60 18.31
N VAL A 7 22.47 14.16 17.54
CA VAL A 7 22.65 13.02 16.62
C VAL A 7 23.65 13.36 15.51
N ASN A 8 23.60 14.57 14.97
CA ASN A 8 24.49 14.99 13.88
C ASN A 8 25.94 15.24 14.33
N ASN A 9 26.16 15.51 15.61
CA ASN A 9 27.47 15.96 16.13
C ASN A 9 28.09 15.04 17.21
N THR A 10 27.44 13.91 17.52
CA THR A 10 27.94 12.94 18.50
C THR A 10 27.90 11.51 17.94
N SER A 11 28.21 10.53 18.77
CA SER A 11 28.11 9.11 18.42
C SER A 11 26.68 8.54 18.54
N LEU A 12 25.68 9.35 18.87
CA LEU A 12 24.29 8.92 18.85
C LEU A 12 23.85 8.63 17.41
N THR A 13 23.22 7.51 17.19
CA THR A 13 22.80 7.07 15.84
C THR A 13 21.42 7.57 15.44
N SER A 14 20.54 7.81 16.41
CA SER A 14 19.18 8.28 16.19
C SER A 14 18.59 8.89 17.45
N SER A 15 17.52 9.66 17.28
CA SER A 15 16.68 10.13 18.38
C SER A 15 15.21 10.16 17.94
N TRP A 16 14.32 10.40 18.88
CA TRP A 16 12.89 10.53 18.62
C TRP A 16 12.61 11.81 17.84
N HIS A 17 11.60 11.75 16.98
CA HIS A 17 11.15 12.86 16.15
C HIS A 17 9.78 13.30 16.65
N ASP A 18 9.73 14.13 17.70
CA ASP A 18 8.50 14.55 18.37
C ASP A 18 7.63 15.42 17.49
N SER A 19 8.21 16.21 16.61
CA SER A 19 7.46 17.03 15.65
C SER A 19 6.45 16.22 14.82
N PHE A 20 6.72 14.96 14.56
CA PHE A 20 5.76 14.08 13.87
C PHE A 20 4.51 13.86 14.71
N HIS A 21 4.69 13.45 15.96
CA HIS A 21 3.59 13.26 16.93
C HIS A 21 2.82 14.56 17.16
N ASP A 22 3.53 15.63 17.52
CA ASP A 22 2.94 16.91 17.91
C ASP A 22 2.08 17.52 16.82
N ARG A 23 2.54 17.48 15.56
CA ARG A 23 1.79 18.05 14.43
C ARG A 23 0.54 17.24 14.09
N LEU A 24 0.59 15.91 14.22
CA LEU A 24 -0.58 15.07 14.04
C LEU A 24 -1.58 15.20 15.19
N LEU A 25 -1.09 15.32 16.42
CA LEU A 25 -1.92 15.60 17.58
C LEU A 25 -2.61 16.97 17.48
N ASP A 26 -1.87 18.01 17.09
CA ASP A 26 -2.43 19.34 16.78
C ASP A 26 -3.55 19.25 15.73
N HIS A 27 -3.33 18.47 14.67
CA HIS A 27 -4.36 18.24 13.64
C HIS A 27 -5.58 17.47 14.18
N ILE A 28 -5.41 16.56 15.12
CA ILE A 28 -6.53 15.87 15.81
C ILE A 28 -7.38 16.88 16.55
N HIS A 29 -6.77 17.80 17.28
CA HIS A 29 -7.44 18.83 18.08
C HIS A 29 -7.92 20.04 17.28
N GLY A 30 -7.97 19.96 15.96
CA GLY A 30 -8.49 21.01 15.09
C GLY A 30 -7.47 22.08 14.72
N GLY A 31 -6.21 21.90 15.09
CA GLY A 31 -5.11 22.73 14.61
C GLY A 31 -4.99 22.71 13.09
N ASN A 32 -4.47 23.78 12.54
CA ASN A 32 -4.39 24.00 11.11
C ASN A 32 -2.95 24.28 10.64
N PRO A 33 -2.00 23.35 10.79
CA PRO A 33 -0.64 23.56 10.33
C PRO A 33 -0.63 23.79 8.81
N SER A 34 0.25 24.69 8.34
CA SER A 34 0.42 24.93 6.91
C SER A 34 0.93 23.67 6.19
N THR A 35 0.71 23.56 4.89
CA THR A 35 1.23 22.41 4.11
C THR A 35 2.75 22.38 4.12
N LEU A 36 3.44 23.51 4.25
CA LEU A 36 4.88 23.57 4.45
C LEU A 36 5.30 22.97 5.80
N THR A 37 4.55 23.27 6.87
CA THR A 37 4.80 22.69 8.19
C THR A 37 4.58 21.17 8.17
N LEU A 38 3.48 20.70 7.57
CA LEU A 38 3.20 19.28 7.38
C LEU A 38 4.31 18.59 6.58
N MET A 39 4.74 19.20 5.48
CA MET A 39 5.82 18.66 4.66
C MET A 39 7.13 18.55 5.44
N ASN A 40 7.54 19.58 6.14
CA ASN A 40 8.84 19.61 6.84
C ASN A 40 8.85 18.79 8.12
N GLN A 41 7.82 18.90 8.98
CA GLN A 41 7.80 18.32 10.32
C GLN A 41 7.15 16.94 10.36
N VAL A 42 6.22 16.63 9.45
CA VAL A 42 5.56 15.32 9.41
C VAL A 42 6.23 14.41 8.36
N VAL A 43 6.39 14.88 7.13
CA VAL A 43 6.91 14.03 6.04
C VAL A 43 8.43 13.95 6.04
N ARG A 44 9.11 15.11 6.12
CA ARG A 44 10.57 15.23 6.11
C ARG A 44 11.17 15.05 7.50
N LEU A 45 12.39 15.51 7.68
CA LEU A 45 13.26 15.27 8.83
C LEU A 45 13.47 16.51 9.70
N TYR A 46 12.59 17.51 9.60
CA TYR A 46 12.71 18.73 10.39
C TYR A 46 12.11 18.52 11.78
N GLU A 47 12.96 18.64 12.80
CA GLU A 47 12.55 18.66 14.20
C GLU A 47 12.42 20.10 14.69
N TYR A 48 11.25 20.44 15.14
CA TYR A 48 10.92 21.77 15.66
C TYR A 48 11.44 21.98 17.10
N SER A 49 11.51 20.91 17.89
CA SER A 49 11.95 20.95 19.30
C SER A 49 13.41 21.42 19.40
N ASN A 50 13.73 22.07 20.50
CA ASN A 50 15.05 22.57 20.87
C ASN A 50 15.64 23.60 19.89
N SER A 51 16.32 23.20 18.84
CA SER A 51 17.04 24.11 17.94
C SER A 51 16.37 24.37 16.59
N GLY A 52 15.29 23.67 16.29
CA GLY A 52 14.62 23.76 14.99
C GLY A 52 15.55 23.40 13.83
N SER A 53 16.00 22.15 13.75
CA SER A 53 16.97 21.70 12.74
C SER A 53 16.56 20.39 12.06
N TYR A 54 17.28 20.03 10.99
CA TYR A 54 17.06 18.77 10.27
C TYR A 54 17.99 17.67 10.76
N TYR A 55 17.48 16.44 10.86
CA TYR A 55 18.32 15.26 10.80
C TYR A 55 18.97 15.13 9.42
N GLN A 56 20.22 14.70 9.37
CA GLN A 56 20.97 14.57 8.12
C GLN A 56 20.50 13.36 7.29
N TYR A 57 20.11 12.28 7.99
CA TYR A 57 19.74 11.02 7.37
C TYR A 57 18.42 10.50 7.91
N PRO A 58 17.59 9.81 7.07
CA PRO A 58 16.34 9.21 7.52
C PRO A 58 16.49 8.23 8.69
N THR A 59 17.62 7.54 8.77
CA THR A 59 17.91 6.58 9.85
C THR A 59 18.16 7.23 11.22
N GLN A 60 18.25 8.55 11.29
CA GLN A 60 18.47 9.29 12.53
C GLN A 60 17.17 9.70 13.23
N ALA A 61 16.04 9.75 12.50
CA ALA A 61 14.75 10.19 13.02
C ALA A 61 13.82 8.99 13.27
N VAL A 62 13.52 8.70 14.53
CA VAL A 62 12.51 7.70 14.90
C VAL A 62 11.17 8.39 15.02
N LYS A 63 10.27 8.16 14.06
CA LYS A 63 8.92 8.72 14.02
C LYS A 63 7.91 7.81 14.67
N TYR A 64 6.99 8.39 15.41
CA TYR A 64 5.96 7.66 16.14
C TYR A 64 4.67 8.48 16.22
N MET A 65 3.55 7.79 16.33
CA MET A 65 2.24 8.38 16.62
C MET A 65 1.98 8.38 18.12
N ILE A 66 2.36 7.30 18.79
CA ILE A 66 2.23 7.13 20.24
C ILE A 66 3.45 6.43 20.82
N SER A 67 3.69 6.66 22.10
CA SER A 67 4.74 6.01 22.89
C SER A 67 4.21 5.60 24.27
N HIS A 68 5.07 5.16 25.16
CA HIS A 68 4.72 4.90 26.56
C HIS A 68 4.36 6.19 27.33
N ASP A 69 4.79 7.35 26.86
CA ASP A 69 4.54 8.66 27.46
C ASP A 69 3.29 9.35 26.91
N GLU A 70 2.65 8.77 25.89
CA GLU A 70 1.53 9.40 25.18
C GLU A 70 0.25 8.57 25.29
N GLN A 71 -0.90 9.23 25.16
CA GLN A 71 -2.16 8.57 24.91
C GLN A 71 -2.26 8.13 23.44
N SER A 72 -3.07 7.11 23.16
CA SER A 72 -3.32 6.74 21.76
C SER A 72 -4.10 7.84 21.04
N PHE A 73 -3.81 8.07 19.76
CA PHE A 73 -4.59 8.98 18.92
C PHE A 73 -6.09 8.59 18.90
N ILE A 74 -6.40 7.29 19.04
CA ILE A 74 -7.77 6.82 19.21
C ILE A 74 -8.40 7.40 20.48
N GLN A 75 -7.67 7.39 21.60
CA GLN A 75 -8.15 7.98 22.87
C GLN A 75 -8.38 9.49 22.72
N GLU A 76 -7.43 10.19 22.13
CA GLU A 76 -7.51 11.64 21.87
C GLU A 76 -8.76 12.00 21.04
N MET A 77 -9.01 11.24 19.97
CA MET A 77 -10.17 11.48 19.11
C MET A 77 -11.50 11.15 19.80
N VAL A 78 -11.57 10.04 20.53
CA VAL A 78 -12.81 9.60 21.16
C VAL A 78 -13.17 10.47 22.35
N VAL A 79 -12.22 10.72 23.26
CA VAL A 79 -12.50 11.42 24.53
C VAL A 79 -12.58 12.93 24.35
N PHE A 80 -11.65 13.52 23.60
CA PHE A 80 -11.56 14.98 23.50
C PHE A 80 -12.23 15.57 22.26
N ASN A 81 -12.48 14.77 21.21
CA ASN A 81 -13.06 15.26 19.96
C ASN A 81 -14.41 14.60 19.61
N ASN A 82 -14.98 13.78 20.51
CA ASN A 82 -16.28 13.13 20.33
C ASN A 82 -16.42 12.26 19.06
N PHE A 83 -15.34 11.67 18.56
CA PHE A 83 -15.42 10.68 17.50
C PHE A 83 -16.00 9.35 18.04
N SER A 84 -16.73 8.61 17.20
CA SER A 84 -16.94 7.19 17.48
C SER A 84 -15.61 6.44 17.32
N ILE A 85 -15.51 5.26 17.94
CA ILE A 85 -14.31 4.43 17.83
C ILE A 85 -14.00 4.06 16.36
N GLU A 86 -15.03 3.86 15.54
CA GLU A 86 -14.89 3.56 14.10
C GLU A 86 -14.34 4.76 13.33
N GLN A 87 -14.85 5.97 13.62
CA GLN A 87 -14.36 7.21 13.01
C GLN A 87 -12.90 7.47 13.41
N ALA A 88 -12.57 7.28 14.69
CA ALA A 88 -11.21 7.42 15.19
C ALA A 88 -10.25 6.44 14.49
N ARG A 89 -10.63 5.17 14.40
CA ARG A 89 -9.83 4.16 13.66
C ARG A 89 -9.69 4.47 12.17
N ALA A 90 -10.73 4.99 11.54
CA ALA A 90 -10.64 5.40 10.13
C ALA A 90 -9.62 6.54 9.94
N LYS A 91 -9.66 7.54 10.82
CA LYS A 91 -8.71 8.67 10.78
C LYS A 91 -7.29 8.25 11.19
N ASP A 92 -7.14 7.32 12.13
CA ASP A 92 -5.84 6.77 12.53
C ASP A 92 -5.13 6.04 11.38
N LYS A 93 -5.88 5.33 10.52
CA LYS A 93 -5.32 4.72 9.30
C LYS A 93 -4.67 5.75 8.36
N PHE A 94 -5.24 6.94 8.27
CA PHE A 94 -4.64 8.05 7.52
C PHE A 94 -3.27 8.42 8.10
N TYR A 95 -3.17 8.61 9.41
CA TYR A 95 -1.91 8.93 10.08
C TYR A 95 -0.89 7.79 10.00
N ALA A 96 -1.35 6.54 10.13
CA ALA A 96 -0.50 5.37 9.93
C ALA A 96 0.09 5.33 8.52
N THR A 97 -0.71 5.64 7.48
CA THR A 97 -0.21 5.71 6.11
C THR A 97 0.90 6.76 5.98
N ILE A 98 0.73 7.93 6.60
CA ILE A 98 1.78 8.96 6.63
C ILE A 98 3.02 8.47 7.38
N LEU A 99 2.86 7.81 8.52
CA LEU A 99 3.98 7.26 9.29
C LEU A 99 4.84 6.31 8.45
N PHE A 100 4.20 5.38 7.74
CA PHE A 100 4.92 4.37 6.95
C PHE A 100 5.46 4.88 5.62
N THR A 101 5.00 6.03 5.14
CA THR A 101 5.44 6.63 3.87
C THR A 101 6.31 7.87 4.04
N SER A 102 6.44 8.42 5.23
CA SER A 102 7.34 9.54 5.51
C SER A 102 8.80 9.10 5.60
N GLN A 103 9.72 10.08 5.49
CA GLN A 103 11.13 9.86 5.83
C GLN A 103 11.27 9.54 7.32
N GLY A 104 12.22 8.71 7.68
CA GLY A 104 12.48 8.29 9.06
C GLY A 104 12.23 6.80 9.30
N ILE A 105 12.45 6.40 10.54
CA ILE A 105 12.21 5.03 11.03
C ILE A 105 10.84 5.03 11.69
N PRO A 106 9.83 4.34 11.13
CA PRO A 106 8.53 4.25 11.78
C PRO A 106 8.60 3.35 13.02
N MET A 107 8.10 3.84 14.14
CA MET A 107 7.91 3.08 15.37
C MET A 107 6.43 2.88 15.64
N ILE A 108 6.06 1.67 16.02
CA ILE A 108 4.70 1.30 16.45
C ILE A 108 4.76 0.99 17.94
N PHE A 109 3.88 1.61 18.72
CA PHE A 109 3.68 1.24 20.12
C PHE A 109 2.62 0.13 20.23
N GLN A 110 2.76 -0.75 21.22
CA GLN A 110 1.91 -1.93 21.43
C GLN A 110 0.41 -1.61 21.37
N GLY A 111 -0.33 -2.35 20.56
CA GLY A 111 -1.79 -2.19 20.40
C GLY A 111 -2.19 -1.11 19.40
N GLN A 112 -1.29 -0.24 18.97
CA GLN A 112 -1.55 0.76 17.94
C GLN A 112 -2.00 0.11 16.65
N GLU A 113 -1.39 -1.01 16.27
CA GLU A 113 -1.63 -1.74 15.02
C GLU A 113 -3.05 -2.30 14.87
N PHE A 114 -3.82 -2.42 15.93
CA PHE A 114 -5.23 -2.79 15.85
C PHE A 114 -6.19 -1.73 16.44
N GLY A 115 -5.69 -0.51 16.59
CA GLY A 115 -6.46 0.64 17.01
C GLY A 115 -6.96 0.50 18.45
N LEU A 116 -6.07 0.09 19.37
CA LEU A 116 -6.36 0.00 20.78
C LEU A 116 -6.57 1.41 21.35
N GLN A 117 -7.72 1.64 21.97
CA GLN A 117 -7.98 2.84 22.73
C GLN A 117 -7.27 2.72 24.07
N THR A 118 -6.20 3.48 24.26
CA THR A 118 -5.47 3.55 25.53
C THR A 118 -5.21 5.00 25.90
N GLY A 119 -5.45 5.35 27.13
CA GLY A 119 -5.20 6.67 27.67
C GLY A 119 -4.88 6.60 29.14
N TRP A 120 -4.68 7.74 29.73
CA TRP A 120 -4.54 7.89 31.15
C TRP A 120 -5.94 7.85 31.76
N ASN A 121 -6.12 7.06 32.80
CA ASN A 121 -7.38 7.08 33.55
C ASN A 121 -7.31 8.24 34.52
N ASP A 122 -8.17 9.21 34.38
CA ASP A 122 -8.41 10.23 35.38
C ASP A 122 -9.54 9.73 36.28
N ASP A 123 -9.23 8.75 37.16
CA ASP A 123 -10.20 8.19 38.09
C ASP A 123 -10.69 9.23 39.11
N ASN A 124 -9.98 10.35 39.25
CA ASN A 124 -10.27 11.42 40.21
C ASN A 124 -10.71 12.73 39.55
N GLY A 125 -10.67 12.86 38.22
CA GLY A 125 -11.04 14.06 37.49
C GLY A 125 -10.14 15.28 37.74
N ASN A 126 -8.92 15.06 38.27
CA ASN A 126 -8.01 16.13 38.65
C ASN A 126 -6.88 16.40 37.65
N GLY A 127 -6.79 15.62 36.60
CA GLY A 127 -5.75 15.76 35.56
C GLY A 127 -4.35 15.39 36.04
N ASP A 128 -4.24 14.51 37.04
CA ASP A 128 -2.97 14.21 37.70
C ASP A 128 -2.05 13.35 36.82
N TYR A 129 -0.81 13.79 36.61
CA TYR A 129 0.19 13.12 35.79
C TYR A 129 0.67 11.76 36.35
N GLU A 130 0.37 11.42 37.56
CA GLU A 130 0.67 10.11 38.15
C GLU A 130 0.00 8.96 37.40
N GLU A 131 -1.08 9.26 36.69
CA GLU A 131 -1.84 8.30 35.91
C GLU A 131 -1.10 7.82 34.63
N LYS A 132 -0.08 8.53 34.16
CA LYS A 132 0.83 8.06 33.12
C LYS A 132 1.51 6.74 33.46
N LEU A 133 1.78 6.51 34.74
CA LEU A 133 2.51 5.35 35.26
C LEU A 133 1.60 4.16 35.57
N GLN A 134 0.29 4.27 35.30
CA GLN A 134 -0.63 3.18 35.55
C GLN A 134 -0.38 1.97 34.62
N TYR A 135 -0.73 0.81 35.15
CA TYR A 135 -0.73 -0.42 34.39
C TYR A 135 -1.77 -0.37 33.27
N ARG A 136 -1.32 -0.41 32.03
CA ARG A 136 -2.14 -0.37 30.82
C ARG A 136 -1.97 -1.66 30.02
N PRO A 137 -2.64 -2.75 30.41
CA PRO A 137 -2.51 -4.03 29.70
C PRO A 137 -3.16 -3.95 28.32
N ILE A 138 -2.59 -4.69 27.38
CA ILE A 138 -3.19 -4.85 26.06
C ILE A 138 -4.51 -5.61 26.21
N ASN A 139 -5.60 -4.98 25.81
CA ASN A 139 -6.90 -5.64 25.75
C ASN A 139 -7.07 -6.37 24.40
N TRP A 140 -6.67 -7.62 24.36
CA TRP A 140 -6.76 -8.47 23.18
C TRP A 140 -8.19 -8.73 22.68
N SER A 141 -9.22 -8.49 23.51
CA SER A 141 -10.62 -8.68 23.07
C SER A 141 -11.04 -7.71 21.96
N TYR A 142 -10.36 -6.59 21.81
CA TYR A 142 -10.58 -5.65 20.71
C TYR A 142 -10.40 -6.31 19.32
N LEU A 143 -9.49 -7.26 19.19
CA LEU A 143 -9.29 -8.01 17.95
C LEU A 143 -10.52 -8.81 17.51
N GLY A 144 -11.48 -9.04 18.38
CA GLY A 144 -12.76 -9.67 18.02
C GLY A 144 -13.69 -8.78 17.19
N THR A 145 -13.40 -7.49 17.02
CA THR A 145 -14.24 -6.56 16.25
C THR A 145 -13.79 -6.42 14.81
N ALA A 146 -14.74 -6.30 13.87
CA ALA A 146 -14.43 -6.13 12.45
C ALA A 146 -13.59 -4.86 12.18
N SER A 147 -13.83 -3.77 12.93
CA SER A 147 -13.09 -2.53 12.76
C SER A 147 -11.63 -2.65 13.22
N ALA A 148 -11.35 -3.38 14.31
CA ALA A 148 -9.98 -3.62 14.76
C ALA A 148 -9.23 -4.58 13.82
N GLN A 149 -9.90 -5.61 13.29
CA GLN A 149 -9.32 -6.48 12.27
C GLN A 149 -8.95 -5.67 11.01
N SER A 150 -9.88 -4.87 10.51
CA SER A 150 -9.62 -3.98 9.37
C SER A 150 -8.49 -2.97 9.64
N HIS A 151 -8.31 -2.54 10.89
CA HIS A 151 -7.21 -1.67 11.29
C HIS A 151 -5.87 -2.42 11.26
N LEU A 152 -5.82 -3.61 11.84
CA LEU A 152 -4.66 -4.50 11.82
C LEU A 152 -4.23 -4.86 10.40
N ASP A 153 -5.18 -5.17 9.53
CA ASP A 153 -4.90 -5.49 8.13
C ASP A 153 -4.31 -4.30 7.36
N HIS A 154 -4.76 -3.08 7.69
CA HIS A 154 -4.17 -1.86 7.14
C HIS A 154 -2.69 -1.71 7.57
N TYR A 155 -2.36 -1.90 8.85
CA TYR A 155 -0.97 -1.87 9.33
C TYR A 155 -0.10 -2.96 8.70
N LYS A 156 -0.61 -4.20 8.60
CA LYS A 156 0.09 -5.28 7.88
C LYS A 156 0.39 -4.88 6.44
N LYS A 157 -0.60 -4.30 5.74
CA LYS A 157 -0.44 -3.81 4.38
C LYS A 157 0.63 -2.71 4.29
N LEU A 158 0.61 -1.72 5.17
CA LEU A 158 1.61 -0.65 5.21
C LEU A 158 3.04 -1.17 5.46
N ILE A 159 3.19 -2.12 6.38
CA ILE A 159 4.48 -2.78 6.65
C ILE A 159 4.99 -3.50 5.39
N GLN A 160 4.11 -4.21 4.69
CA GLN A 160 4.48 -4.89 3.45
C GLN A 160 4.82 -3.89 2.33
N ILE A 161 4.04 -2.82 2.17
CA ILE A 161 4.33 -1.74 1.23
C ILE A 161 5.73 -1.19 1.47
N ARG A 162 6.07 -0.82 2.72
CA ARG A 162 7.38 -0.27 3.03
C ARG A 162 8.52 -1.27 2.80
N LYS A 163 8.34 -2.53 3.18
CA LYS A 163 9.35 -3.58 2.98
C LYS A 163 9.61 -3.88 1.51
N LYS A 164 8.57 -3.88 0.69
CA LYS A 164 8.65 -4.27 -0.73
C LYS A 164 9.02 -3.12 -1.65
N ASN A 165 8.88 -1.86 -1.22
CA ASN A 165 9.21 -0.68 -2.02
C ASN A 165 10.50 -0.03 -1.54
N PRO A 166 11.66 -0.41 -2.10
CA PRO A 166 12.95 0.17 -1.72
C PRO A 166 12.99 1.69 -1.83
N ALA A 167 12.23 2.28 -2.75
CA ALA A 167 12.11 3.72 -2.89
C ALA A 167 11.75 4.42 -1.56
N LEU A 168 10.87 3.82 -0.73
CA LEU A 168 10.43 4.41 0.54
C LEU A 168 11.52 4.51 1.63
N TYR A 169 12.62 3.76 1.53
CA TYR A 169 13.67 3.75 2.55
C TYR A 169 15.09 3.96 2.01
N LYS A 170 15.29 3.84 0.69
CA LYS A 170 16.57 4.08 0.01
C LYS A 170 16.47 5.21 -1.02
N GLY A 171 15.26 5.48 -1.52
CA GLY A 171 15.05 6.40 -2.62
C GLY A 171 15.30 7.85 -2.25
N THR A 172 15.61 8.64 -3.27
CA THR A 172 15.68 10.09 -3.17
C THR A 172 14.29 10.65 -2.94
N PHE A 173 14.15 11.49 -1.92
CA PHE A 173 12.90 12.16 -1.58
C PHE A 173 12.64 13.34 -2.51
N HIS A 174 11.39 13.51 -2.93
CA HIS A 174 10.89 14.61 -3.74
C HIS A 174 9.69 15.28 -3.07
N ASP A 175 9.84 16.57 -2.71
CA ASP A 175 8.74 17.46 -2.32
C ASP A 175 8.07 17.92 -3.61
N LEU A 176 7.01 17.22 -4.03
CA LEU A 176 6.44 17.40 -5.37
C LEU A 176 5.50 18.58 -5.43
N TRP A 177 4.57 18.70 -4.49
CA TRP A 177 3.54 19.73 -4.55
C TRP A 177 2.85 19.94 -3.21
N ARG A 178 2.39 21.18 -2.98
CA ARG A 178 1.67 21.60 -1.80
C ARG A 178 0.63 22.64 -2.14
N TYR A 179 -0.58 22.47 -1.64
CA TYR A 179 -1.65 23.42 -1.87
C TYR A 179 -2.37 23.76 -0.56
N ASP A 180 -1.99 24.88 0.06
CA ASP A 180 -2.50 25.30 1.36
C ASP A 180 -4.02 25.48 1.42
N PRO A 181 -4.69 26.11 0.45
CA PRO A 181 -6.16 26.29 0.51
C PRO A 181 -6.92 24.98 0.63
N GLU A 182 -6.43 23.92 0.00
CA GLU A 182 -7.05 22.59 0.02
C GLU A 182 -6.43 21.63 1.02
N ARG A 183 -5.30 22.02 1.65
CA ARG A 183 -4.54 21.22 2.61
C ARG A 183 -4.11 19.85 2.05
N VAL A 184 -3.77 19.84 0.80
CA VAL A 184 -3.24 18.66 0.12
C VAL A 184 -1.74 18.81 -0.04
N ILE A 185 -1.01 17.74 0.27
CA ILE A 185 0.42 17.63 0.02
C ILE A 185 0.71 16.42 -0.86
N VAL A 186 1.72 16.55 -1.73
CA VAL A 186 2.18 15.49 -2.61
C VAL A 186 3.68 15.36 -2.48
N TYR A 187 4.13 14.16 -2.21
CA TYR A 187 5.55 13.84 -2.11
C TYR A 187 5.84 12.48 -2.72
N GLY A 188 7.08 12.22 -3.04
CA GLY A 188 7.44 10.96 -3.64
C GLY A 188 8.87 10.54 -3.39
N TYR A 189 9.17 9.34 -3.84
CA TYR A 189 10.48 8.70 -3.74
C TYR A 189 10.82 8.00 -5.03
N LYS A 190 12.09 8.08 -5.41
CA LYS A 190 12.64 7.40 -6.57
C LYS A 190 13.89 6.64 -6.16
N ASP A 191 13.91 5.31 -6.37
CA ASP A 191 15.13 4.53 -6.21
C ASP A 191 15.95 4.58 -7.51
N GLU A 192 17.00 5.39 -7.50
CA GLU A 192 17.90 5.56 -8.65
C GLU A 192 18.97 4.46 -8.74
N SER A 193 19.10 3.62 -7.71
CA SER A 193 20.13 2.59 -7.63
C SER A 193 19.88 1.40 -8.57
N THR A 194 18.64 1.19 -8.98
CA THR A 194 18.23 0.05 -9.81
C THR A 194 18.48 0.25 -11.31
N GLY A 195 18.82 1.47 -11.73
CA GLY A 195 18.97 1.84 -13.16
C GLY A 195 17.65 1.75 -13.96
N ASN A 196 16.59 1.27 -13.35
CA ASN A 196 15.24 1.19 -13.90
C ASN A 196 14.41 2.30 -13.28
N ASN A 197 13.77 3.14 -14.09
CA ASN A 197 12.81 4.16 -13.62
C ASN A 197 11.53 3.56 -13.00
N ASN A 198 11.56 2.30 -12.58
CA ASN A 198 10.37 1.54 -12.20
C ASN A 198 10.10 1.47 -10.70
N ASP A 199 11.02 1.97 -9.86
CA ASP A 199 10.83 1.96 -8.41
C ASP A 199 10.53 3.38 -7.91
N GLN A 200 9.33 3.84 -8.21
CA GLN A 200 8.85 5.15 -7.81
C GLN A 200 7.58 5.01 -6.96
N VAL A 201 7.49 5.83 -5.93
CA VAL A 201 6.31 5.96 -5.08
C VAL A 201 5.90 7.41 -5.02
N VAL A 202 4.61 7.70 -5.19
CA VAL A 202 4.00 9.03 -4.99
C VAL A 202 2.89 8.90 -3.97
N VAL A 203 2.89 9.78 -2.98
CA VAL A 203 1.88 9.86 -1.93
C VAL A 203 1.12 11.17 -2.09
N ILE A 204 -0.21 11.07 -2.12
CA ILE A 204 -1.11 12.22 -2.12
C ILE A 204 -1.88 12.17 -0.81
N ALA A 205 -1.77 13.19 0.03
CA ALA A 205 -2.37 13.24 1.34
C ALA A 205 -3.25 14.49 1.53
N ASN A 206 -4.52 14.26 1.87
CA ASN A 206 -5.49 15.29 2.14
C ASN A 206 -5.70 15.46 3.65
N PHE A 207 -5.18 16.52 4.23
CA PHE A 207 -5.33 16.89 5.63
C PHE A 207 -6.60 17.73 5.90
N SER A 208 -7.46 17.96 4.91
CA SER A 208 -8.72 18.68 5.12
C SER A 208 -9.84 17.73 5.56
N ASN A 209 -10.86 18.30 6.18
CA ASN A 209 -12.08 17.59 6.55
C ASN A 209 -13.09 17.46 5.39
N PHE A 210 -12.66 17.74 4.16
CA PHE A 210 -13.50 17.71 2.96
C PHE A 210 -12.81 16.91 1.85
N THR A 211 -13.60 16.25 1.01
CA THR A 211 -13.10 15.71 -0.27
C THR A 211 -12.58 16.84 -1.13
N ARG A 212 -11.39 16.66 -1.71
CA ARG A 212 -10.74 17.67 -2.56
C ARG A 212 -10.51 17.12 -3.95
N THR A 213 -10.76 17.97 -4.96
CA THR A 213 -10.31 17.71 -6.33
C THR A 213 -9.22 18.71 -6.65
N VAL A 214 -8.04 18.21 -6.92
CA VAL A 214 -6.84 18.99 -7.24
C VAL A 214 -6.41 18.71 -8.67
N TYR A 215 -5.89 19.74 -9.33
CA TYR A 215 -5.53 19.72 -10.75
C TYR A 215 -4.01 19.88 -10.86
N ASP A 216 -3.49 19.45 -11.98
CA ASP A 216 -2.06 19.57 -12.29
C ASP A 216 -1.16 19.00 -11.18
N VAL A 217 -1.60 17.88 -10.59
CA VAL A 217 -0.84 17.18 -9.54
C VAL A 217 0.36 16.52 -10.17
N PRO A 218 1.60 16.91 -9.79
CA PRO A 218 2.80 16.34 -10.40
C PRO A 218 3.10 14.93 -9.88
N PHE A 219 3.55 14.10 -10.81
CA PHE A 219 4.10 12.78 -10.54
C PHE A 219 5.57 12.72 -10.95
N LEU A 220 6.29 11.66 -10.56
CA LEU A 220 7.72 11.52 -10.85
C LEU A 220 8.00 11.11 -12.31
N SER A 221 7.01 10.55 -13.01
CA SER A 221 7.07 10.22 -14.43
C SER A 221 5.68 10.12 -15.03
N ALA A 222 5.57 10.27 -16.36
CA ALA A 222 4.35 9.93 -17.09
C ALA A 222 4.10 8.41 -17.07
N GLY A 223 2.85 8.02 -17.24
CA GLY A 223 2.44 6.62 -17.37
C GLY A 223 1.34 6.19 -16.42
N THR A 224 1.24 4.88 -16.21
CA THR A 224 0.23 4.29 -15.34
C THR A 224 0.77 4.11 -13.92
N TRP A 225 0.03 4.62 -12.98
CA TRP A 225 0.29 4.52 -11.54
C TRP A 225 -0.79 3.69 -10.86
N TYR A 226 -0.41 2.86 -9.91
CA TYR A 226 -1.26 1.94 -9.19
C TYR A 226 -1.38 2.35 -7.73
N ASN A 227 -2.61 2.57 -7.26
CA ASN A 227 -2.85 2.81 -5.83
C ASN A 227 -2.68 1.51 -5.05
N ILE A 228 -1.66 1.44 -4.22
CA ILE A 228 -1.34 0.24 -3.44
C ILE A 228 -2.05 0.19 -2.09
N ILE A 229 -2.83 1.21 -1.74
CA ILE A 229 -3.69 1.23 -0.55
C ILE A 229 -5.10 0.72 -0.89
N ASP A 230 -5.69 1.22 -2.00
CA ASP A 230 -7.08 0.93 -2.38
C ASP A 230 -7.13 0.05 -3.63
N ASP A 231 -7.23 -1.26 -3.45
CA ASP A 231 -7.54 -2.29 -4.44
C ASP A 231 -6.93 -2.11 -5.85
N ASN A 232 -5.73 -1.50 -5.91
CA ASN A 232 -4.96 -1.32 -7.15
C ASN A 232 -5.67 -0.47 -8.21
N SER A 233 -6.50 0.47 -7.81
CA SER A 233 -7.03 1.47 -8.73
C SER A 233 -5.90 2.16 -9.50
N THR A 234 -6.13 2.47 -10.77
CA THR A 234 -5.09 3.04 -11.62
C THR A 234 -5.33 4.51 -11.89
N LEU A 235 -4.24 5.25 -11.98
CA LEU A 235 -4.20 6.63 -12.44
C LEU A 235 -3.21 6.71 -13.61
N VAL A 236 -3.57 7.44 -14.65
CA VAL A 236 -2.68 7.70 -15.79
C VAL A 236 -2.30 9.17 -15.78
N THR A 237 -1.00 9.43 -15.83
CA THR A 237 -0.45 10.78 -15.98
C THR A 237 -0.03 11.00 -17.43
N ASP A 238 -0.14 12.26 -17.89
CA ASP A 238 0.25 12.68 -19.23
C ASP A 238 1.78 12.82 -19.40
N ASP A 239 2.21 13.25 -20.58
CA ASP A 239 3.62 13.47 -20.91
C ASP A 239 4.28 14.56 -20.06
N GLY A 240 3.49 15.45 -19.44
CA GLY A 240 3.96 16.45 -18.47
C GLY A 240 4.07 15.91 -17.04
N ASN A 241 3.74 14.65 -16.81
CA ASN A 241 3.68 14.00 -15.48
C ASN A 241 2.59 14.57 -14.57
N TYR A 242 1.52 15.13 -15.11
CA TYR A 242 0.44 15.74 -14.35
C TYR A 242 -0.85 14.93 -14.41
N GLY A 243 -1.65 15.04 -13.35
CA GLY A 243 -2.95 14.39 -13.27
C GLY A 243 -3.98 15.23 -12.53
N VAL A 244 -5.26 14.94 -12.79
CA VAL A 244 -6.38 15.46 -11.99
C VAL A 244 -6.73 14.41 -10.94
N TYR A 245 -6.93 14.84 -9.68
CA TYR A 245 -7.02 13.94 -8.59
C TYR A 245 -8.11 14.31 -7.60
N THR A 246 -9.00 13.37 -7.28
CA THR A 246 -10.00 13.52 -6.21
C THR A 246 -9.62 12.63 -5.04
N ILE A 247 -9.44 13.23 -3.86
CA ILE A 247 -9.03 12.54 -2.65
C ILE A 247 -10.00 12.84 -1.50
N PRO A 248 -10.55 11.82 -0.83
CA PRO A 248 -11.46 11.99 0.31
C PRO A 248 -10.81 12.72 1.49
N ALA A 249 -11.63 13.25 2.37
CA ALA A 249 -11.19 13.89 3.60
C ALA A 249 -10.33 12.97 4.47
N ASN A 250 -9.27 13.49 5.07
CA ASN A 250 -8.37 12.73 5.96
C ASN A 250 -7.97 11.38 5.38
N THR A 251 -7.53 11.39 4.11
CA THR A 251 -7.13 10.18 3.37
C THR A 251 -5.78 10.41 2.71
N SER A 252 -5.00 9.35 2.61
CA SER A 252 -3.79 9.30 1.77
C SER A 252 -3.88 8.15 0.79
N HIS A 253 -3.50 8.43 -0.45
CA HIS A 253 -3.30 7.40 -1.45
C HIS A 253 -1.82 7.25 -1.75
N VAL A 254 -1.38 6.03 -1.92
CA VAL A 254 0.02 5.67 -2.19
C VAL A 254 0.09 5.00 -3.55
N TYR A 255 0.74 5.65 -4.49
CA TYR A 255 0.89 5.18 -5.86
C TYR A 255 2.29 4.67 -6.13
N THR A 256 2.38 3.59 -6.88
CA THR A 256 3.64 3.12 -7.48
C THR A 256 3.47 2.95 -9.00
N ASN A 257 4.52 3.21 -9.75
CA ASN A 257 4.60 2.86 -11.16
C ASN A 257 5.05 1.41 -11.39
N ASN A 258 5.40 0.70 -10.33
CA ASN A 258 5.88 -0.67 -10.38
C ASN A 258 4.78 -1.67 -10.02
N ILE A 259 4.22 -2.33 -11.02
CA ILE A 259 3.16 -3.34 -10.85
C ILE A 259 3.58 -4.52 -9.95
N TYR A 260 4.87 -4.81 -9.84
CA TYR A 260 5.38 -5.90 -8.99
C TYR A 260 5.28 -5.60 -7.49
N MET A 261 5.01 -4.34 -7.12
CA MET A 261 4.81 -3.91 -5.74
C MET A 261 3.37 -4.06 -5.25
N LEU A 262 2.44 -4.44 -6.12
CA LEU A 262 1.00 -4.53 -5.80
C LEU A 262 0.63 -5.71 -4.90
N ASN A 263 1.44 -6.77 -4.87
CA ASN A 263 1.08 -8.00 -4.17
C ASN A 263 1.70 -8.06 -2.77
N THR A 264 0.83 -8.15 -1.78
CA THR A 264 1.19 -8.20 -0.36
C THR A 264 1.30 -9.62 0.19
N ASP A 265 0.79 -10.65 -0.52
CA ASP A 265 0.79 -12.04 -0.07
C ASP A 265 2.04 -12.80 -0.56
N PRO A 266 2.78 -13.53 0.33
CA PRO A 266 3.87 -14.41 -0.08
C PRO A 266 3.46 -15.53 -1.04
N GLU A 267 2.23 -16.01 -0.98
CA GLU A 267 1.69 -16.97 -1.96
C GLU A 267 1.43 -16.31 -3.32
N GLU A 268 1.10 -15.02 -3.35
CA GLU A 268 0.96 -14.23 -4.57
C GLU A 268 2.29 -13.82 -5.19
N GLN A 269 3.42 -13.83 -4.45
CA GLN A 269 4.76 -13.64 -5.03
C GLN A 269 5.16 -14.75 -6.02
N ASN A 270 4.62 -15.95 -5.84
CA ASN A 270 4.72 -17.00 -6.86
C ASN A 270 3.92 -16.67 -8.13
N ILE A 271 2.94 -15.77 -8.04
CA ILE A 271 2.10 -15.33 -9.16
C ILE A 271 2.80 -14.26 -10.01
N ILE A 272 3.75 -13.49 -9.45
CA ILE A 272 4.41 -12.39 -10.15
C ILE A 272 5.66 -12.83 -10.94
N SER A 273 6.27 -13.93 -10.56
CA SER A 273 7.13 -14.67 -11.51
C SER A 273 6.31 -15.24 -12.68
N GLN A 274 4.98 -15.31 -12.53
CA GLN A 274 4.01 -15.71 -13.52
C GLN A 274 3.53 -14.48 -14.29
N LYS A 275 3.94 -14.34 -15.51
CA LYS A 275 3.51 -13.24 -16.41
C LYS A 275 1.99 -13.22 -16.67
N PHE A 276 1.28 -14.27 -16.25
CA PHE A 276 -0.16 -14.42 -16.34
C PHE A 276 -0.72 -15.22 -15.14
N ARG A 277 -2.02 -15.15 -14.91
CA ARG A 277 -2.77 -15.95 -13.93
C ARG A 277 -3.97 -16.60 -14.62
N ILE A 278 -4.08 -17.91 -14.48
CA ILE A 278 -5.29 -18.64 -14.89
C ILE A 278 -6.36 -18.43 -13.84
N SER A 279 -7.41 -17.70 -14.18
CA SER A 279 -8.51 -17.36 -13.27
C SER A 279 -9.48 -18.53 -13.10
N LYS A 280 -9.91 -19.13 -14.21
CA LYS A 280 -10.89 -20.23 -14.19
C LYS A 280 -10.90 -21.01 -15.50
N LEU A 281 -10.98 -22.35 -15.38
CA LEU A 281 -11.31 -23.25 -16.48
C LEU A 281 -12.69 -23.84 -16.20
N TYR A 282 -13.70 -23.43 -16.96
CA TYR A 282 -15.08 -23.78 -16.63
C TYR A 282 -15.97 -23.92 -17.88
N PRO A 283 -16.88 -24.93 -17.86
CA PRO A 283 -17.03 -25.99 -16.87
C PRO A 283 -15.85 -26.98 -16.84
N ASN A 284 -15.63 -27.67 -15.73
CA ASN A 284 -14.69 -28.78 -15.63
C ASN A 284 -15.23 -29.78 -14.57
N PRO A 285 -15.71 -30.98 -14.97
CA PRO A 285 -15.72 -31.55 -16.33
C PRO A 285 -16.54 -30.74 -17.33
N PHE A 286 -16.21 -30.83 -18.65
CA PHE A 286 -16.86 -30.04 -19.68
C PHE A 286 -17.46 -30.93 -20.79
N ASN A 287 -18.48 -30.40 -21.51
CA ASN A 287 -19.15 -31.06 -22.64
C ASN A 287 -19.80 -30.01 -23.57
N PRO A 288 -19.43 -29.89 -24.83
CA PRO A 288 -18.12 -30.22 -25.39
C PRO A 288 -17.13 -29.05 -25.24
N THR A 289 -17.55 -27.91 -24.64
CA THR A 289 -16.78 -26.65 -24.59
C THR A 289 -16.32 -26.30 -23.19
N VAL A 290 -15.12 -25.75 -23.10
CA VAL A 290 -14.54 -25.17 -21.88
C VAL A 290 -14.02 -23.76 -22.14
N ASN A 291 -14.30 -22.82 -21.22
CA ASN A 291 -13.78 -21.48 -21.24
C ASN A 291 -12.47 -21.43 -20.43
N LEU A 292 -11.44 -20.86 -21.02
CA LEU A 292 -10.13 -20.66 -20.45
C LEU A 292 -9.99 -19.18 -20.11
N ASN A 293 -10.32 -18.83 -18.87
CA ASN A 293 -10.23 -17.44 -18.40
C ASN A 293 -8.90 -17.20 -17.72
N PHE A 294 -8.14 -16.19 -18.15
CA PHE A 294 -6.88 -15.80 -17.56
C PHE A 294 -6.63 -14.30 -17.68
N VAL A 295 -5.73 -13.80 -16.86
CA VAL A 295 -5.25 -12.40 -16.88
C VAL A 295 -3.79 -12.39 -17.28
N LEU A 296 -3.45 -11.62 -18.32
CA LEU A 296 -2.07 -11.35 -18.72
C LEU A 296 -1.64 -10.01 -18.13
N TYR A 297 -0.53 -9.99 -17.39
CA TYR A 297 -0.10 -8.80 -16.64
C TYR A 297 0.75 -7.83 -17.44
N GLN A 298 1.28 -8.24 -18.57
CA GLN A 298 2.03 -7.41 -19.53
C GLN A 298 1.78 -7.87 -20.97
N ASN A 299 2.07 -7.00 -21.94
CA ASN A 299 2.02 -7.39 -23.35
C ASN A 299 3.12 -8.42 -23.65
N GLU A 300 2.77 -9.58 -24.19
CA GLU A 300 3.72 -10.65 -24.44
C GLU A 300 3.23 -11.66 -25.48
N VAL A 301 4.14 -12.45 -26.03
CA VAL A 301 3.78 -13.63 -26.83
C VAL A 301 3.22 -14.72 -25.90
N MET A 302 1.99 -15.15 -26.17
CA MET A 302 1.30 -16.19 -25.43
C MET A 302 1.08 -17.41 -26.34
N GLU A 303 1.44 -18.59 -25.86
CA GLU A 303 1.13 -19.86 -26.48
C GLU A 303 0.20 -20.67 -25.57
N ILE A 304 -0.97 -21.08 -26.09
CA ILE A 304 -1.95 -21.90 -25.36
C ILE A 304 -2.20 -23.14 -26.19
N SER A 305 -1.87 -24.31 -25.66
CA SER A 305 -1.95 -25.59 -26.33
C SER A 305 -2.58 -26.66 -25.44
N VAL A 306 -3.30 -27.59 -26.08
CA VAL A 306 -3.91 -28.75 -25.40
C VAL A 306 -3.10 -30.00 -25.69
N PHE A 307 -2.89 -30.81 -24.65
CA PHE A 307 -2.18 -32.08 -24.71
C PHE A 307 -3.04 -33.22 -24.16
N ASN A 308 -2.90 -34.43 -24.70
CA ASN A 308 -3.49 -35.63 -24.14
C ASN A 308 -2.64 -36.21 -22.99
N ILE A 309 -3.09 -37.30 -22.37
CA ILE A 309 -2.39 -37.97 -21.25
C ILE A 309 -1.02 -38.55 -21.62
N GLN A 310 -0.74 -38.74 -22.90
CA GLN A 310 0.56 -39.21 -23.41
C GLN A 310 1.53 -38.04 -23.69
N GLY A 311 1.11 -36.80 -23.45
CA GLY A 311 1.91 -35.62 -23.75
C GLY A 311 1.92 -35.23 -25.24
N LYS A 312 1.09 -35.87 -26.07
CA LYS A 312 0.94 -35.51 -27.47
C LYS A 312 0.07 -34.25 -27.57
N LYS A 313 0.54 -33.27 -28.33
CA LYS A 313 -0.23 -32.05 -28.62
C LYS A 313 -1.46 -32.40 -29.47
N VAL A 314 -2.62 -31.93 -29.00
CA VAL A 314 -3.94 -32.12 -29.62
C VAL A 314 -4.28 -30.94 -30.52
N ILE A 315 -4.10 -29.71 -29.99
CA ILE A 315 -4.41 -28.47 -30.71
C ILE A 315 -3.61 -27.31 -30.15
N SER A 316 -3.30 -26.33 -30.99
CA SER A 316 -2.83 -24.99 -30.56
C SER A 316 -4.02 -24.03 -30.60
N LEU A 317 -4.46 -23.56 -29.44
CA LEU A 317 -5.59 -22.66 -29.32
C LEU A 317 -5.22 -21.20 -29.58
N TYR A 318 -3.99 -20.83 -29.24
CA TYR A 318 -3.45 -19.49 -29.45
C TYR A 318 -1.93 -19.54 -29.52
N SER A 319 -1.31 -18.73 -30.38
CA SER A 319 0.14 -18.61 -30.49
C SER A 319 0.51 -17.32 -31.21
N ASP A 320 0.42 -16.18 -30.51
CA ASP A 320 0.75 -14.86 -31.05
C ASP A 320 0.97 -13.84 -29.92
N TRP A 321 1.22 -12.58 -30.30
CA TRP A 321 1.27 -11.44 -29.42
C TRP A 321 -0.10 -11.15 -28.80
N MET A 322 -0.12 -11.01 -27.48
CA MET A 322 -1.34 -10.72 -26.72
C MET A 322 -1.13 -9.50 -25.84
N ASN A 323 -2.09 -8.58 -25.86
CA ASN A 323 -2.05 -7.40 -25.02
C ASN A 323 -2.36 -7.75 -23.56
N ARG A 324 -1.82 -6.99 -22.63
CA ARG A 324 -2.20 -7.02 -21.21
C ARG A 324 -3.71 -6.93 -21.05
N GLY A 325 -4.28 -7.70 -20.12
CA GLY A 325 -5.71 -7.67 -19.82
C GLY A 325 -6.29 -9.03 -19.46
N THR A 326 -7.62 -9.07 -19.30
CA THR A 326 -8.38 -10.28 -19.08
C THR A 326 -8.77 -10.89 -20.42
N HIS A 327 -8.49 -12.19 -20.57
CA HIS A 327 -8.74 -12.95 -21.81
C HIS A 327 -9.61 -14.15 -21.53
N ASN A 328 -10.40 -14.52 -22.55
CA ASN A 328 -11.15 -15.76 -22.61
C ASN A 328 -10.88 -16.46 -23.95
N ILE A 329 -10.43 -17.71 -23.88
CA ILE A 329 -10.28 -18.58 -25.04
C ILE A 329 -11.15 -19.81 -24.82
N ILE A 330 -11.78 -20.30 -25.88
CA ILE A 330 -12.70 -21.45 -25.80
C ILE A 330 -12.08 -22.63 -26.53
N TRP A 331 -12.09 -23.80 -25.89
CA TRP A 331 -11.81 -25.06 -26.55
C TRP A 331 -13.11 -25.90 -26.68
N ASP A 332 -13.42 -26.36 -27.89
CA ASP A 332 -14.63 -27.12 -28.23
C ASP A 332 -14.44 -28.64 -28.25
N GLY A 333 -13.32 -29.12 -27.68
CA GLY A 333 -13.01 -30.56 -27.63
C GLY A 333 -12.68 -31.18 -28.98
N LYS A 334 -12.06 -30.39 -29.88
CA LYS A 334 -11.57 -30.87 -31.17
C LYS A 334 -10.04 -30.76 -31.26
N GLU A 335 -9.47 -31.57 -32.15
CA GLU A 335 -8.05 -31.47 -32.56
C GLU A 335 -7.87 -30.56 -33.78
N ASP A 336 -6.61 -30.30 -34.15
CA ASP A 336 -6.26 -29.42 -35.27
C ASP A 336 -6.95 -29.82 -36.59
N ALA A 337 -7.20 -31.12 -36.83
CA ALA A 337 -7.92 -31.62 -37.99
C ALA A 337 -9.45 -31.42 -37.93
N GLY A 338 -9.94 -30.78 -36.86
CA GLY A 338 -11.39 -30.53 -36.66
C GLY A 338 -12.18 -31.73 -36.15
N GLN A 339 -11.53 -32.88 -35.92
CA GLN A 339 -12.19 -34.06 -35.39
C GLN A 339 -12.37 -33.97 -33.88
N SER A 340 -13.49 -34.51 -33.41
CA SER A 340 -13.77 -34.57 -31.98
C SER A 340 -12.83 -35.53 -31.27
N VAL A 341 -12.24 -35.10 -30.16
CA VAL A 341 -11.38 -35.98 -29.35
C VAL A 341 -12.22 -36.80 -28.37
N PRO A 342 -11.78 -37.99 -27.94
CA PRO A 342 -12.53 -38.86 -27.02
C PRO A 342 -12.68 -38.25 -25.63
N SER A 343 -13.68 -38.71 -24.88
CA SER A 343 -13.80 -38.41 -23.44
C SER A 343 -12.51 -38.83 -22.71
N GLY A 344 -12.05 -37.99 -21.79
CA GLY A 344 -10.81 -38.27 -21.07
C GLY A 344 -10.20 -37.03 -20.41
N LEU A 345 -9.01 -37.25 -19.88
CA LEU A 345 -8.20 -36.17 -19.28
C LEU A 345 -7.32 -35.49 -20.32
N TYR A 346 -7.28 -34.17 -20.25
CA TYR A 346 -6.46 -33.31 -21.08
C TYR A 346 -5.70 -32.31 -20.21
N PHE A 347 -4.60 -31.79 -20.74
CA PHE A 347 -3.77 -30.79 -20.11
C PHE A 347 -3.71 -29.55 -21.00
N ILE A 348 -4.05 -28.40 -20.43
CA ILE A 348 -3.91 -27.11 -21.11
C ILE A 348 -2.65 -26.45 -20.61
N SER A 349 -1.71 -26.18 -21.52
CA SER A 349 -0.47 -25.49 -21.26
C SER A 349 -0.62 -24.02 -21.69
N PHE A 350 -0.36 -23.12 -20.78
CA PHE A 350 -0.20 -21.68 -20.98
C PHE A 350 1.29 -21.37 -20.90
N LYS A 351 1.86 -20.76 -21.93
CA LYS A 351 3.31 -20.52 -21.99
C LYS A 351 3.59 -19.12 -22.52
N THR A 352 4.52 -18.43 -21.85
CA THR A 352 5.16 -17.19 -22.29
C THR A 352 6.64 -17.43 -22.53
N SER A 353 7.39 -16.38 -22.86
CA SER A 353 8.84 -16.46 -23.07
C SER A 353 9.62 -17.02 -21.88
N SER A 354 9.11 -16.83 -20.65
CA SER A 354 9.83 -17.15 -19.40
C SER A 354 9.03 -17.96 -18.38
N TYR A 355 7.73 -18.23 -18.63
CA TYR A 355 6.88 -18.93 -17.68
C TYR A 355 5.92 -19.88 -18.38
N THR A 356 5.71 -21.07 -17.78
CA THR A 356 4.75 -22.07 -18.26
C THR A 356 3.92 -22.59 -17.10
N GLU A 357 2.61 -22.63 -17.29
CA GLU A 357 1.68 -23.23 -16.34
C GLU A 357 0.75 -24.22 -17.06
N THR A 358 0.52 -25.38 -16.45
CA THR A 358 -0.34 -26.43 -17.02
C THR A 358 -1.48 -26.75 -16.08
N ARG A 359 -2.69 -26.85 -16.64
CA ARG A 359 -3.91 -27.19 -15.90
C ARG A 359 -4.58 -28.44 -16.50
N LYS A 360 -5.07 -29.30 -15.60
CA LYS A 360 -5.82 -30.52 -15.95
C LYS A 360 -7.30 -30.20 -16.10
N ILE A 361 -7.90 -30.74 -17.16
CA ILE A 361 -9.35 -30.68 -17.44
C ILE A 361 -9.89 -32.04 -17.84
N SER A 362 -11.18 -32.24 -17.70
CA SER A 362 -11.87 -33.48 -18.02
C SER A 362 -12.97 -33.25 -19.07
N LEU A 363 -12.87 -33.92 -20.20
CA LEU A 363 -13.92 -33.96 -21.21
C LEU A 363 -14.83 -35.15 -20.95
N VAL A 364 -16.16 -34.91 -20.88
CA VAL A 364 -17.22 -35.93 -20.75
C VAL A 364 -18.19 -35.72 -21.92
N ARG A 365 -18.35 -36.74 -22.70
CA ARG A 365 -19.32 -36.76 -23.83
C ARG A 365 -20.40 -37.79 -23.56
#